data_af43db16156306697bb5d3c86d1dd77e
#
_entry.id   af43db16156306697bb5d3c86d1dd77e
#
_cell.length_a   1.000
_cell.length_b   1.000
_cell.length_c   1.000
_cell.angle_alpha   90.00
_cell.angle_beta   90.00
_cell.angle_gamma   90.00
#
_symmetry.space_group_name_H-M   'P 1'
#
loop_
_entity.id
_entity.type
_entity.pdbx_description
1 polymer ?
#
loop_
_entity_poly.entity_id
_entity_poly.type
_entity_poly.pdbx_seq_one_letter_code
_entity_poly.pdbx_strand_id
1 'polypeptide(L)'
;MERISPRIDIAFKKIFGVEENKDLLISLINSIVGKDDQVSEVTLLNPYNPKSFKKDKLSILDIKAKGAGGKRFNIEIQIADEADYDKRALYYWAKLYTEQLKVAQDYSTLSKAIGIHILNFTSIPKAKDYHNVFHITEKNEGFKYFEDLELHTIELNKFTDNPNEDLASIVAKVQTSLDMWSAFLTRNDLLKVDNLPKELNDANLKKAINILEVMNFSEEERDFYEDHLKWLRVETNSLKKMRSEGKAEGKAEGKAEEKIKIAKKMLAKNHSISDISDLTGLSAEEISKL
;
A
#
# COMPACT_ATOMS: atom_id res chain seq x y z
N MET A 1 -2.10 -21.61 -16.18
CA MET A 1 -1.12 -20.91 -15.31
C MET A 1 -1.84 -19.78 -14.61
N GLU A 2 -1.63 -19.64 -13.30
CA GLU A 2 -2.11 -18.45 -12.56
C GLU A 2 -1.38 -17.22 -13.11
N ARG A 3 -2.08 -16.12 -13.37
CA ARG A 3 -1.45 -14.89 -13.91
C ARG A 3 -0.50 -14.30 -12.89
N ILE A 4 0.65 -13.83 -13.36
CA ILE A 4 1.65 -13.16 -12.50
C ILE A 4 1.03 -11.88 -11.93
N SER A 5 1.17 -11.69 -10.62
CA SER A 5 0.70 -10.47 -9.96
C SER A 5 1.78 -9.37 -10.02
N PRO A 6 1.48 -8.20 -10.59
CA PRO A 6 2.43 -7.08 -10.65
C PRO A 6 2.71 -6.46 -9.27
N ARG A 7 1.95 -6.83 -8.23
CA ARG A 7 2.17 -6.38 -6.84
C ARG A 7 3.31 -7.12 -6.15
N ILE A 8 3.75 -8.27 -6.66
CA ILE A 8 4.87 -8.98 -6.07
C ILE A 8 6.16 -8.30 -6.47
N ASP A 9 7.02 -8.03 -5.49
CA ASP A 9 8.21 -7.20 -5.59
C ASP A 9 9.07 -7.50 -6.82
N ILE A 10 9.35 -8.78 -7.09
CA ILE A 10 10.15 -9.18 -8.24
C ILE A 10 9.46 -8.85 -9.57
N ALA A 11 8.14 -9.05 -9.66
CA ALA A 11 7.38 -8.70 -10.87
C ALA A 11 7.32 -7.18 -11.04
N PHE A 12 7.06 -6.43 -9.95
CA PHE A 12 7.05 -4.97 -9.95
C PHE A 12 8.41 -4.42 -10.42
N LYS A 13 9.50 -4.93 -9.87
CA LYS A 13 10.84 -4.48 -10.23
C LYS A 13 11.23 -4.85 -11.67
N LYS A 14 10.78 -6.00 -12.18
CA LYS A 14 10.97 -6.38 -13.61
C LYS A 14 10.17 -5.50 -14.56
N ILE A 15 9.04 -4.92 -14.13
CA ILE A 15 8.24 -3.99 -14.93
C ILE A 15 8.85 -2.59 -14.89
N PHE A 16 9.16 -2.06 -13.70
CA PHE A 16 9.48 -0.65 -13.49
C PHE A 16 10.96 -0.38 -13.19
N GLY A 17 11.74 -1.37 -12.79
CA GLY A 17 13.10 -1.22 -12.28
C GLY A 17 14.22 -1.64 -13.26
N VAL A 18 13.94 -1.75 -14.57
CA VAL A 18 14.89 -2.10 -15.60
C VAL A 18 15.12 -0.93 -16.56
N GLU A 19 16.32 -0.85 -17.16
CA GLU A 19 16.72 0.26 -18.05
C GLU A 19 15.81 0.38 -19.27
N GLU A 20 15.33 -0.74 -19.82
CA GLU A 20 14.50 -0.82 -21.02
C GLU A 20 13.07 -0.29 -20.77
N ASN A 21 12.67 -0.15 -19.51
CA ASN A 21 11.32 0.24 -19.11
C ASN A 21 11.28 1.55 -18.32
N LYS A 22 12.26 2.42 -18.48
CA LYS A 22 12.28 3.74 -17.81
C LYS A 22 11.07 4.60 -18.12
N ASP A 23 10.50 4.46 -19.32
CA ASP A 23 9.25 5.12 -19.71
C ASP A 23 8.08 4.73 -18.80
N LEU A 24 7.98 3.46 -18.41
CA LEU A 24 6.95 3.00 -17.46
C LEU A 24 7.18 3.60 -16.07
N LEU A 25 8.44 3.63 -15.60
CA LEU A 25 8.80 4.23 -14.34
C LEU A 25 8.49 5.73 -14.31
N ILE A 26 8.84 6.47 -15.37
CA ILE A 26 8.51 7.88 -15.53
C ILE A 26 6.98 8.10 -15.48
N SER A 27 6.23 7.28 -16.22
CA SER A 27 4.76 7.35 -16.22
C SER A 27 4.18 7.10 -14.82
N LEU A 28 4.69 6.11 -14.09
CA LEU A 28 4.26 5.81 -12.72
C LEU A 28 4.60 6.99 -11.78
N ILE A 29 5.84 7.47 -11.77
CA ILE A 29 6.25 8.61 -10.93
C ILE A 29 5.36 9.82 -11.22
N ASN A 30 5.22 10.20 -12.49
CA ASN A 30 4.47 11.39 -12.91
C ASN A 30 2.97 11.29 -12.64
N SER A 31 2.42 10.08 -12.48
CA SER A 31 1.05 9.87 -12.06
C SER A 31 0.81 10.16 -10.57
N ILE A 32 1.88 10.18 -9.76
CA ILE A 32 1.84 10.27 -8.30
C ILE A 32 2.25 11.65 -7.82
N VAL A 33 3.35 12.19 -8.35
CA VAL A 33 3.93 13.45 -7.87
C VAL A 33 3.24 14.70 -8.42
N GLY A 34 3.37 15.81 -7.71
CA GLY A 34 2.89 17.12 -8.18
C GLY A 34 3.60 17.59 -9.45
N LYS A 35 3.02 18.59 -10.12
CA LYS A 35 3.54 19.14 -11.40
C LYS A 35 5.00 19.58 -11.32
N ASP A 36 5.42 20.16 -10.21
CA ASP A 36 6.78 20.69 -10.02
C ASP A 36 7.82 19.56 -9.82
N ASP A 37 7.36 18.35 -9.54
CA ASP A 37 8.20 17.19 -9.27
C ASP A 37 8.20 16.16 -10.40
N GLN A 38 7.43 16.40 -11.46
CA GLN A 38 7.41 15.55 -12.65
C GLN A 38 8.78 15.48 -13.31
N VAL A 39 9.06 14.33 -13.93
CA VAL A 39 10.32 14.03 -14.58
C VAL A 39 10.10 13.62 -16.04
N SER A 40 11.00 14.05 -16.92
CA SER A 40 11.06 13.61 -18.33
C SER A 40 12.09 12.50 -18.55
N GLU A 41 13.03 12.35 -17.60
CA GLU A 41 14.07 11.33 -17.63
C GLU A 41 14.41 10.85 -16.22
N VAL A 42 14.85 9.60 -16.10
CA VAL A 42 15.34 9.02 -14.86
C VAL A 42 16.60 8.19 -15.10
N THR A 43 17.46 8.17 -14.08
CA THR A 43 18.58 7.23 -13.97
C THR A 43 18.29 6.28 -12.84
N LEU A 44 18.25 4.98 -13.09
CA LEU A 44 18.12 3.96 -12.05
C LEU A 44 19.40 3.90 -11.22
N LEU A 45 19.27 3.95 -9.89
CA LEU A 45 20.41 3.88 -8.96
C LEU A 45 20.68 2.45 -8.52
N ASN A 46 19.65 1.58 -8.59
CA ASN A 46 19.72 0.16 -8.26
C ASN A 46 18.93 -0.69 -9.28
N PRO A 47 19.31 -0.66 -10.59
CA PRO A 47 18.57 -1.39 -11.61
C PRO A 47 18.50 -2.88 -11.28
N TYR A 48 17.40 -3.51 -11.67
CA TYR A 48 17.25 -4.94 -11.51
C TYR A 48 18.31 -5.69 -12.33
N ASN A 49 19.03 -6.60 -11.68
CA ASN A 49 20.02 -7.45 -12.32
C ASN A 49 19.82 -8.92 -11.89
N PRO A 50 19.37 -9.81 -12.82
CA PRO A 50 19.15 -11.22 -12.50
C PRO A 50 20.41 -11.92 -11.95
N LYS A 51 21.60 -11.51 -12.38
CA LYS A 51 22.88 -12.12 -11.95
C LYS A 51 23.25 -11.81 -10.49
N SER A 52 22.76 -10.70 -9.94
CA SER A 52 23.00 -10.31 -8.54
C SER A 52 21.89 -10.75 -7.60
N PHE A 53 20.81 -11.35 -8.12
CA PHE A 53 19.63 -11.73 -7.34
C PHE A 53 19.96 -12.61 -6.11
N LYS A 54 20.89 -13.56 -6.26
CA LYS A 54 21.32 -14.45 -5.15
C LYS A 54 22.03 -13.75 -3.99
N LYS A 55 22.75 -12.64 -4.28
CA LYS A 55 23.62 -11.97 -3.30
C LYS A 55 22.88 -10.91 -2.47
N ASP A 56 21.81 -10.30 -3.01
CA ASP A 56 21.21 -9.09 -2.48
C ASP A 56 19.72 -9.21 -2.16
N LYS A 57 19.25 -10.41 -1.75
CA LYS A 57 17.81 -10.69 -1.52
C LYS A 57 17.04 -9.62 -0.73
N LEU A 58 17.69 -8.91 0.17
CA LEU A 58 17.06 -7.88 1.03
C LEU A 58 17.06 -6.46 0.43
N SER A 59 17.92 -6.18 -0.57
CA SER A 59 18.04 -4.84 -1.16
C SER A 59 17.33 -4.69 -2.51
N ILE A 60 16.64 -5.75 -2.96
CA ILE A 60 16.08 -5.85 -4.31
C ILE A 60 14.67 -5.26 -4.41
N LEU A 61 14.01 -5.04 -3.30
CA LEU A 61 12.56 -4.79 -3.25
C LEU A 61 12.15 -3.37 -3.68
N ASP A 62 13.01 -2.38 -3.49
CA ASP A 62 12.75 -0.99 -3.86
C ASP A 62 13.33 -0.60 -5.22
N ILE A 63 12.78 0.45 -5.82
CA ILE A 63 13.33 1.11 -7.02
C ILE A 63 13.84 2.49 -6.61
N LYS A 64 15.15 2.70 -6.73
CA LYS A 64 15.77 4.00 -6.51
C LYS A 64 16.09 4.65 -7.85
N ALA A 65 15.63 5.88 -8.03
CA ALA A 65 15.85 6.64 -9.25
C ALA A 65 16.30 8.07 -8.95
N LYS A 66 17.03 8.64 -9.90
CA LYS A 66 17.41 10.06 -9.93
C LYS A 66 16.77 10.69 -11.16
N GLY A 67 15.97 11.73 -10.97
CA GLY A 67 15.40 12.53 -12.03
C GLY A 67 16.27 13.73 -12.43
N ALA A 68 15.82 14.46 -13.42
CA ALA A 68 16.38 15.75 -13.80
C ALA A 68 16.41 16.71 -12.60
N GLY A 69 17.43 17.59 -12.52
CA GLY A 69 17.61 18.49 -11.38
C GLY A 69 18.07 17.83 -10.07
N GLY A 70 18.40 16.52 -10.10
CA GLY A 70 18.98 15.83 -8.96
C GLY A 70 17.97 15.18 -8.02
N LYS A 71 16.66 15.41 -8.16
CA LYS A 71 15.60 14.82 -7.34
C LYS A 71 15.78 13.31 -7.21
N ARG A 72 15.57 12.78 -6.02
CA ARG A 72 15.70 11.35 -5.71
C ARG A 72 14.34 10.73 -5.43
N PHE A 73 14.12 9.55 -5.96
CA PHE A 73 12.88 8.77 -5.77
C PHE A 73 13.23 7.41 -5.17
N ASN A 74 12.48 7.02 -4.15
CA ASN A 74 12.43 5.64 -3.66
C ASN A 74 11.00 5.14 -3.82
N ILE A 75 10.80 4.14 -4.67
CA ILE A 75 9.50 3.55 -4.93
C ILE A 75 9.52 2.13 -4.35
N GLU A 76 8.66 1.89 -3.40
CA GLU A 76 8.51 0.62 -2.69
C GLU A 76 7.08 0.12 -2.83
N ILE A 77 6.92 -1.17 -3.15
CA ILE A 77 5.63 -1.84 -3.08
C ILE A 77 5.64 -2.79 -1.88
N GLN A 78 4.60 -2.68 -1.03
CA GLN A 78 4.50 -3.47 0.18
C GLN A 78 3.14 -4.15 0.24
N ILE A 79 3.14 -5.48 0.35
CA ILE A 79 1.90 -6.25 0.33
C ILE A 79 1.43 -6.56 1.75
N ALA A 80 2.35 -6.75 2.68
CA ALA A 80 2.08 -7.08 4.06
C ALA A 80 2.11 -5.87 4.97
N ASP A 81 1.16 -5.81 5.89
CA ASP A 81 1.13 -4.83 6.97
C ASP A 81 2.12 -5.26 8.07
N GLU A 82 3.31 -4.69 8.03
CA GLU A 82 4.33 -4.92 9.04
C GLU A 82 4.21 -3.87 10.15
N ALA A 83 4.35 -4.30 11.39
CA ALA A 83 4.50 -3.40 12.51
C ALA A 83 5.68 -2.42 12.25
N ASP A 84 5.54 -1.16 12.62
CA ASP A 84 6.55 -0.11 12.43
C ASP A 84 6.85 0.26 10.96
N TYR A 85 5.93 0.00 10.03
CA TYR A 85 6.12 0.36 8.62
C TYR A 85 6.38 1.86 8.41
N ASP A 86 5.72 2.73 9.15
CA ASP A 86 5.89 4.18 9.15
C ASP A 86 7.33 4.59 9.51
N LYS A 87 7.92 3.96 10.51
CA LYS A 87 9.33 4.17 10.89
C LYS A 87 10.28 3.71 9.79
N ARG A 88 9.98 2.56 9.17
CA ARG A 88 10.76 2.03 8.05
C ARG A 88 10.71 2.97 6.85
N ALA A 89 9.54 3.47 6.48
CA ALA A 89 9.36 4.43 5.40
C ALA A 89 10.21 5.69 5.61
N LEU A 90 10.15 6.28 6.81
CA LEU A 90 10.96 7.45 7.17
C LEU A 90 12.46 7.13 7.16
N TYR A 91 12.86 5.96 7.66
CA TYR A 91 14.27 5.53 7.65
C TYR A 91 14.84 5.45 6.23
N TYR A 92 14.12 4.81 5.30
CA TYR A 92 14.57 4.69 3.90
C TYR A 92 14.59 6.04 3.18
N TRP A 93 13.63 6.91 3.46
CA TRP A 93 13.68 8.27 2.96
C TRP A 93 14.91 9.02 3.48
N ALA A 94 15.16 8.99 4.79
CA ALA A 94 16.32 9.65 5.40
C ALA A 94 17.65 9.13 4.82
N LYS A 95 17.74 7.82 4.59
CA LYS A 95 18.88 7.20 3.94
C LYS A 95 19.06 7.70 2.51
N LEU A 96 17.98 7.75 1.70
CA LEU A 96 18.01 8.28 0.34
C LEU A 96 18.48 9.75 0.31
N TYR A 97 18.07 10.54 1.29
CA TYR A 97 18.45 11.94 1.39
C TYR A 97 19.92 12.09 1.80
N THR A 98 20.36 11.38 2.82
CA THR A 98 21.73 11.47 3.35
C THR A 98 22.78 10.84 2.43
N GLU A 99 22.45 9.80 1.67
CA GLU A 99 23.34 9.16 0.69
C GLU A 99 23.79 10.13 -0.45
N GLN A 100 23.15 11.29 -0.56
CA GLN A 100 23.53 12.30 -1.57
C GLN A 100 24.84 13.01 -1.20
N LEU A 101 25.16 13.16 0.09
CA LEU A 101 26.34 13.86 0.56
C LEU A 101 27.54 12.92 0.72
N LYS A 102 28.68 13.36 0.19
CA LYS A 102 29.99 12.78 0.47
C LYS A 102 30.72 13.66 1.49
N VAL A 103 31.77 13.11 2.08
CA VAL A 103 32.64 13.86 3.00
C VAL A 103 33.08 15.18 2.38
N ALA A 104 32.94 16.27 3.13
CA ALA A 104 33.31 17.64 2.73
C ALA A 104 32.47 18.27 1.61
N GLN A 105 31.31 17.74 1.28
CA GLN A 105 30.37 18.41 0.37
C GLN A 105 29.43 19.37 1.14
N ASP A 106 29.01 20.43 0.45
CA ASP A 106 28.09 21.43 0.97
C ASP A 106 26.66 20.90 1.01
N TYR A 107 25.89 21.23 2.05
CA TYR A 107 24.47 20.87 2.17
C TYR A 107 23.59 21.47 1.06
N SER A 108 24.03 22.57 0.42
CA SER A 108 23.35 23.16 -0.74
C SER A 108 23.28 22.25 -1.95
N THR A 109 24.08 21.17 -1.99
CA THR A 109 24.06 20.16 -3.06
C THR A 109 22.97 19.10 -2.88
N LEU A 110 22.31 19.07 -1.72
CA LEU A 110 21.18 18.17 -1.49
C LEU A 110 20.00 18.53 -2.40
N SER A 111 19.37 17.51 -2.92
CA SER A 111 18.18 17.62 -3.74
C SER A 111 17.00 16.92 -3.06
N LYS A 112 15.80 17.36 -3.37
CA LYS A 112 14.55 16.79 -2.87
C LYS A 112 14.54 15.26 -2.96
N ALA A 113 14.14 14.61 -1.89
CA ALA A 113 13.94 13.17 -1.81
C ALA A 113 12.44 12.86 -1.65
N ILE A 114 11.92 12.04 -2.52
CA ILE A 114 10.50 11.66 -2.60
C ILE A 114 10.40 10.17 -2.36
N GLY A 115 9.70 9.79 -1.28
CA GLY A 115 9.33 8.41 -0.99
C GLY A 115 7.95 8.10 -1.53
N ILE A 116 7.81 7.03 -2.32
CA ILE A 116 6.55 6.55 -2.88
C ILE A 116 6.32 5.14 -2.36
N HIS A 117 5.29 4.99 -1.53
CA HIS A 117 4.93 3.75 -0.87
C HIS A 117 3.59 3.24 -1.39
N ILE A 118 3.62 2.16 -2.17
CA ILE A 118 2.44 1.50 -2.75
C ILE A 118 2.08 0.35 -1.82
N LEU A 119 0.94 0.46 -1.13
CA LEU A 119 0.54 -0.41 -0.03
C LEU A 119 -0.70 -1.22 -0.38
N ASN A 120 -0.68 -2.52 -0.11
CA ASN A 120 -1.84 -3.40 -0.25
C ASN A 120 -2.68 -3.51 1.04
N PHE A 121 -2.44 -2.63 1.99
CA PHE A 121 -3.12 -2.57 3.27
C PHE A 121 -3.46 -1.12 3.64
N THR A 122 -4.29 -0.92 4.67
CA THR A 122 -4.63 0.40 5.19
C THR A 122 -3.64 0.82 6.28
N SER A 123 -2.70 1.69 5.94
CA SER A 123 -1.75 2.29 6.87
C SER A 123 -2.31 3.51 7.59
N ILE A 124 -3.24 4.23 6.93
CA ILE A 124 -3.80 5.49 7.43
C ILE A 124 -5.34 5.38 7.53
N PRO A 125 -5.88 4.74 8.59
CA PRO A 125 -7.33 4.50 8.70
C PRO A 125 -8.18 5.77 8.71
N LYS A 126 -7.62 6.91 9.13
CA LYS A 126 -8.33 8.19 9.19
C LYS A 126 -8.50 8.86 7.82
N ALA A 127 -7.62 8.58 6.87
CA ALA A 127 -7.70 9.13 5.52
C ALA A 127 -8.72 8.34 4.69
N LYS A 128 -9.59 9.06 3.97
CA LYS A 128 -10.57 8.46 3.04
C LYS A 128 -9.94 8.14 1.69
N ASP A 129 -9.05 9.02 1.22
CA ASP A 129 -8.43 8.91 -0.08
C ASP A 129 -7.36 7.81 -0.06
N TYR A 130 -7.22 7.12 -1.18
CA TYR A 130 -6.21 6.07 -1.34
C TYR A 130 -4.81 6.63 -1.57
N HIS A 131 -4.68 7.88 -2.01
CA HIS A 131 -3.42 8.58 -2.18
C HIS A 131 -3.29 9.72 -1.17
N ASN A 132 -2.25 9.69 -0.36
CA ASN A 132 -1.97 10.71 0.65
C ASN A 132 -0.53 11.21 0.51
N VAL A 133 -0.33 12.51 0.74
CA VAL A 133 0.97 13.19 0.62
C VAL A 133 1.34 13.82 1.95
N PHE A 134 2.57 13.61 2.39
CA PHE A 134 3.06 14.10 3.67
C PHE A 134 4.28 14.98 3.49
N HIS A 135 4.29 16.09 4.24
CA HIS A 135 5.40 17.04 4.36
C HIS A 135 5.70 17.32 5.83
N ILE A 136 6.88 17.88 6.10
CA ILE A 136 7.15 18.47 7.40
C ILE A 136 6.55 19.87 7.45
N THR A 137 5.62 20.08 8.37
CA THR A 137 4.94 21.34 8.56
C THR A 137 5.14 21.89 9.97
N GLU A 138 5.08 23.21 10.11
CA GLU A 138 4.97 23.85 11.42
C GLU A 138 3.65 23.42 12.08
N LYS A 139 3.71 23.12 13.40
CA LYS A 139 2.63 22.41 14.11
C LYS A 139 1.35 23.25 14.26
N ASN A 140 1.48 24.57 14.47
CA ASN A 140 0.36 25.42 14.83
C ASN A 140 -0.24 26.15 13.62
N GLU A 141 0.62 26.62 12.71
CA GLU A 141 0.24 27.44 11.55
C GLU A 141 0.15 26.63 10.26
N GLY A 142 0.74 25.41 10.23
CA GLY A 142 0.60 24.46 9.14
C GLY A 142 1.42 24.75 7.88
N PHE A 143 2.32 25.76 7.88
CA PHE A 143 3.16 26.00 6.72
C PHE A 143 4.28 24.95 6.60
N LYS A 144 4.71 24.66 5.37
CA LYS A 144 5.83 23.76 5.14
C LYS A 144 7.13 24.34 5.69
N TYR A 145 7.87 23.54 6.46
CA TYR A 145 9.15 23.96 7.02
C TYR A 145 10.25 23.97 5.96
N PHE A 146 10.29 22.96 5.09
CA PHE A 146 11.18 22.88 3.93
C PHE A 146 10.60 21.89 2.88
N GLU A 147 11.07 22.02 1.63
CA GLU A 147 10.45 21.32 0.50
C GLU A 147 11.11 19.97 0.14
N ASP A 148 12.24 19.62 0.76
CA ASP A 148 13.05 18.49 0.34
C ASP A 148 12.51 17.12 0.79
N LEU A 149 11.54 17.09 1.74
CA LEU A 149 10.86 15.88 2.16
C LEU A 149 9.46 15.82 1.59
N GLU A 150 9.19 14.74 0.86
CA GLU A 150 7.84 14.39 0.44
C GLU A 150 7.66 12.87 0.51
N LEU A 151 6.60 12.42 1.18
CA LEU A 151 6.23 11.02 1.26
C LEU A 151 4.82 10.83 0.69
N HIS A 152 4.68 9.88 -0.24
CA HIS A 152 3.40 9.47 -0.81
C HIS A 152 3.05 8.08 -0.32
N THR A 153 1.79 7.88 0.09
CA THR A 153 1.22 6.56 0.33
C THR A 153 0.08 6.32 -0.64
N ILE A 154 0.12 5.19 -1.34
CA ILE A 154 -0.92 4.75 -2.26
C ILE A 154 -1.49 3.44 -1.70
N GLU A 155 -2.64 3.51 -1.03
CA GLU A 155 -3.27 2.38 -0.36
C GLU A 155 -4.22 1.66 -1.33
N LEU A 156 -3.71 0.68 -2.07
CA LEU A 156 -4.41 -0.01 -3.15
C LEU A 156 -5.74 -0.65 -2.73
N ASN A 157 -5.84 -1.10 -1.49
CA ASN A 157 -7.08 -1.67 -0.95
C ASN A 157 -8.20 -0.65 -0.78
N LYS A 158 -7.89 0.66 -0.73
CA LYS A 158 -8.91 1.72 -0.76
C LYS A 158 -9.37 2.05 -2.19
N PHE A 159 -8.54 1.78 -3.19
CA PHE A 159 -8.95 1.88 -4.59
C PHE A 159 -9.90 0.72 -4.93
N THR A 160 -9.53 -0.53 -4.60
CA THR A 160 -10.40 -1.70 -4.65
C THR A 160 -9.93 -2.79 -3.67
N ASP A 161 -10.85 -3.28 -2.86
CA ASP A 161 -10.68 -4.41 -1.93
C ASP A 161 -11.57 -5.61 -2.28
N ASN A 162 -12.41 -5.45 -3.31
CA ASN A 162 -13.36 -6.48 -3.75
C ASN A 162 -12.76 -7.35 -4.86
N PRO A 163 -12.39 -8.61 -4.59
CA PRO A 163 -11.83 -9.51 -5.59
C PRO A 163 -12.83 -9.90 -6.70
N ASN A 164 -14.13 -9.69 -6.47
CA ASN A 164 -15.20 -10.01 -7.42
C ASN A 164 -15.67 -8.78 -8.21
N GLU A 165 -15.01 -7.64 -8.08
CA GLU A 165 -15.33 -6.45 -8.83
C GLU A 165 -15.07 -6.66 -10.33
N ASP A 166 -16.03 -6.32 -11.17
CA ASP A 166 -15.91 -6.48 -12.61
C ASP A 166 -15.14 -5.33 -13.29
N LEU A 167 -14.79 -5.52 -14.56
CA LEU A 167 -14.04 -4.52 -15.32
C LEU A 167 -14.79 -3.19 -15.44
N ALA A 168 -16.11 -3.20 -15.60
CA ALA A 168 -16.90 -1.98 -15.74
C ALA A 168 -16.85 -1.13 -14.47
N SER A 169 -16.95 -1.78 -13.32
CA SER A 169 -16.82 -1.13 -12.01
C SER A 169 -15.43 -0.54 -11.78
N ILE A 170 -14.36 -1.24 -12.20
CA ILE A 170 -12.98 -0.72 -12.14
C ILE A 170 -12.83 0.50 -13.05
N VAL A 171 -13.31 0.42 -14.31
CA VAL A 171 -13.22 1.51 -15.28
C VAL A 171 -13.93 2.77 -14.79
N ALA A 172 -15.09 2.61 -14.14
CA ALA A 172 -15.83 3.74 -13.58
C ALA A 172 -15.06 4.54 -12.52
N LYS A 173 -14.00 3.96 -11.91
CA LYS A 173 -13.11 4.62 -10.94
C LYS A 173 -11.93 5.33 -11.60
N VAL A 174 -11.62 5.03 -12.87
CA VAL A 174 -10.43 5.56 -13.55
C VAL A 174 -10.71 6.95 -14.09
N GLN A 175 -10.12 7.95 -13.46
CA GLN A 175 -10.20 9.37 -13.84
C GLN A 175 -8.82 9.96 -14.10
N THR A 176 -7.76 9.39 -13.52
CA THR A 176 -6.38 9.86 -13.59
C THR A 176 -5.43 8.75 -14.01
N SER A 177 -4.20 9.14 -14.38
CA SER A 177 -3.13 8.16 -14.66
C SER A 177 -2.78 7.32 -13.43
N LEU A 178 -2.95 7.85 -12.22
CA LEU A 178 -2.74 7.08 -11.00
C LEU A 178 -3.84 6.02 -10.81
N ASP A 179 -5.09 6.33 -11.13
CA ASP A 179 -6.18 5.34 -11.10
C ASP A 179 -5.92 4.21 -12.09
N MET A 180 -5.40 4.55 -13.29
CA MET A 180 -5.02 3.56 -14.31
C MET A 180 -3.93 2.61 -13.78
N TRP A 181 -2.86 3.14 -13.16
CA TRP A 181 -1.82 2.30 -12.55
C TRP A 181 -2.34 1.50 -11.36
N SER A 182 -3.23 2.08 -10.56
CA SER A 182 -3.88 1.37 -9.44
C SER A 182 -4.76 0.21 -9.94
N ALA A 183 -5.50 0.41 -11.04
CA ALA A 183 -6.26 -0.65 -11.70
C ALA A 183 -5.36 -1.77 -12.23
N PHE A 184 -4.23 -1.43 -12.87
CA PHE A 184 -3.24 -2.42 -13.32
C PHE A 184 -2.66 -3.22 -12.16
N LEU A 185 -2.24 -2.56 -11.09
CA LEU A 185 -1.65 -3.23 -9.94
C LEU A 185 -2.66 -4.14 -9.23
N THR A 186 -3.91 -3.72 -9.11
CA THR A 186 -4.93 -4.48 -8.34
C THR A 186 -5.68 -5.51 -9.15
N ARG A 187 -6.01 -5.22 -10.42
CA ARG A 187 -6.92 -6.01 -11.25
C ARG A 187 -6.37 -6.30 -12.65
N ASN A 188 -5.04 -6.52 -12.76
CA ASN A 188 -4.44 -6.97 -14.02
C ASN A 188 -5.07 -8.25 -14.60
N ASP A 189 -5.74 -9.04 -13.76
CA ASP A 189 -6.49 -10.24 -14.16
C ASP A 189 -7.62 -9.93 -15.16
N LEU A 190 -8.19 -8.73 -15.10
CA LEU A 190 -9.27 -8.27 -15.99
C LEU A 190 -8.77 -7.56 -17.26
N LEU A 191 -7.49 -7.14 -17.29
CA LEU A 191 -6.95 -6.34 -18.37
C LEU A 191 -6.38 -7.22 -19.49
N LYS A 192 -6.79 -6.96 -20.73
CA LYS A 192 -6.26 -7.59 -21.96
C LYS A 192 -5.94 -6.51 -22.97
N VAL A 193 -4.74 -6.54 -23.54
CA VAL A 193 -4.24 -5.53 -24.49
C VAL A 193 -5.18 -5.33 -25.67
N ASP A 194 -5.73 -6.43 -26.20
CA ASP A 194 -6.59 -6.42 -27.40
C ASP A 194 -7.99 -5.82 -27.15
N ASN A 195 -8.39 -5.68 -25.89
CA ASN A 195 -9.74 -5.22 -25.54
C ASN A 195 -9.73 -4.30 -24.30
N LEU A 196 -8.82 -3.31 -24.29
CA LEU A 196 -8.79 -2.31 -23.24
C LEU A 196 -9.90 -1.27 -23.44
N PRO A 197 -10.67 -0.94 -22.40
CA PRO A 197 -11.58 0.19 -22.39
C PRO A 197 -10.85 1.51 -22.71
N LYS A 198 -11.59 2.51 -23.21
CA LYS A 198 -11.05 3.80 -23.63
C LYS A 198 -10.25 4.49 -22.51
N GLU A 199 -10.74 4.41 -21.28
CA GLU A 199 -10.14 5.00 -20.07
C GLU A 199 -8.80 4.36 -19.69
N LEU A 200 -8.58 3.13 -20.15
CA LEU A 200 -7.35 2.34 -19.92
C LEU A 200 -6.52 2.16 -21.20
N ASN A 201 -6.88 2.84 -22.30
CA ASN A 201 -6.18 2.70 -23.57
C ASN A 201 -4.93 3.58 -23.65
N ASP A 202 -3.96 3.29 -22.80
CA ASP A 202 -2.66 3.98 -22.67
C ASP A 202 -1.51 3.12 -23.21
N ALA A 203 -0.52 3.73 -23.84
CA ALA A 203 0.62 3.03 -24.44
C ALA A 203 1.52 2.38 -23.37
N ASN A 204 1.76 3.06 -22.25
CA ASN A 204 2.58 2.52 -21.16
C ASN A 204 1.86 1.37 -20.47
N LEU A 205 0.53 1.49 -20.25
CA LEU A 205 -0.26 0.40 -19.70
C LEU A 205 -0.21 -0.84 -20.57
N LYS A 206 -0.39 -0.69 -21.89
CA LYS A 206 -0.28 -1.80 -22.85
C LYS A 206 1.09 -2.46 -22.80
N LYS A 207 2.16 -1.65 -22.75
CA LYS A 207 3.53 -2.15 -22.61
C LYS A 207 3.69 -2.94 -21.30
N ALA A 208 3.19 -2.43 -20.18
CA ALA A 208 3.27 -3.11 -18.88
C ALA A 208 2.51 -4.45 -18.87
N ILE A 209 1.31 -4.50 -19.46
CA ILE A 209 0.54 -5.74 -19.59
C ILE A 209 1.29 -6.77 -20.45
N ASN A 210 1.84 -6.36 -21.60
CA ASN A 210 2.63 -7.24 -22.47
C ASN A 210 3.87 -7.79 -21.76
N ILE A 211 4.60 -6.93 -21.01
CA ILE A 211 5.74 -7.38 -20.22
C ILE A 211 5.32 -8.44 -19.21
N LEU A 212 4.19 -8.24 -18.53
CA LEU A 212 3.69 -9.17 -17.54
C LEU A 212 3.25 -10.51 -18.15
N GLU A 213 2.62 -10.47 -19.36
CA GLU A 213 2.16 -11.67 -20.08
C GLU A 213 3.32 -12.55 -20.58
N VAL A 214 4.42 -11.94 -21.02
CA VAL A 214 5.61 -12.67 -21.50
C VAL A 214 6.69 -12.84 -20.44
N MET A 215 6.43 -12.41 -19.21
CA MET A 215 7.41 -12.46 -18.13
C MET A 215 7.82 -13.89 -17.82
N ASN A 216 9.09 -14.17 -18.06
CA ASN A 216 9.70 -15.42 -17.65
C ASN A 216 10.56 -15.17 -16.40
N PHE A 217 10.45 -16.07 -15.47
CA PHE A 217 11.33 -16.16 -14.32
C PHE A 217 12.39 -17.24 -14.55
N SER A 218 13.64 -16.97 -14.16
CA SER A 218 14.60 -18.05 -13.94
C SER A 218 14.09 -18.98 -12.84
N GLU A 219 14.68 -20.15 -12.68
CA GLU A 219 14.30 -21.09 -11.62
C GLU A 219 14.35 -20.43 -10.23
N GLU A 220 15.40 -19.67 -9.96
CA GLU A 220 15.60 -18.96 -8.69
C GLU A 220 14.63 -17.79 -8.48
N GLU A 221 14.30 -17.06 -9.53
CA GLU A 221 13.30 -15.99 -9.51
C GLU A 221 11.90 -16.58 -9.30
N ARG A 222 11.61 -17.73 -9.88
CA ARG A 222 10.34 -18.43 -9.72
C ARG A 222 10.17 -18.93 -8.29
N ASP A 223 11.20 -19.55 -7.73
CA ASP A 223 11.19 -19.99 -6.33
C ASP A 223 10.93 -18.83 -5.39
N PHE A 224 11.60 -17.70 -5.60
CA PHE A 224 11.38 -16.49 -4.82
C PHE A 224 9.94 -15.96 -4.97
N TYR A 225 9.43 -15.89 -6.19
CA TYR A 225 8.06 -15.45 -6.48
C TYR A 225 7.04 -16.38 -5.79
N GLU A 226 7.21 -17.69 -5.88
CA GLU A 226 6.31 -18.67 -5.28
C GLU A 226 6.37 -18.66 -3.75
N ASP A 227 7.55 -18.50 -3.17
CA ASP A 227 7.70 -18.38 -1.71
C ASP A 227 7.04 -17.12 -1.19
N HIS A 228 7.17 -16.00 -1.90
CA HIS A 228 6.46 -14.74 -1.58
C HIS A 228 4.94 -14.90 -1.69
N LEU A 229 4.48 -15.58 -2.72
CA LEU A 229 3.06 -15.93 -2.88
C LEU A 229 2.54 -16.81 -1.75
N LYS A 230 3.29 -17.84 -1.34
CA LYS A 230 2.92 -18.71 -0.20
C LYS A 230 2.85 -17.91 1.09
N TRP A 231 3.87 -17.09 1.35
CA TRP A 231 3.92 -16.24 2.53
C TRP A 231 2.72 -15.29 2.56
N LEU A 232 2.40 -14.62 1.45
CA LEU A 232 1.23 -13.74 1.32
C LEU A 232 -0.10 -14.46 1.59
N ARG A 233 -0.24 -15.71 1.09
CA ARG A 233 -1.43 -16.51 1.32
C ARG A 233 -1.57 -16.89 2.79
N VAL A 234 -0.48 -17.27 3.44
CA VAL A 234 -0.45 -17.61 4.87
C VAL A 234 -0.80 -16.39 5.71
N GLU A 235 -0.17 -15.26 5.44
CA GLU A 235 -0.42 -14.01 6.14
C GLU A 235 -1.86 -13.52 5.94
N THR A 236 -2.35 -13.48 4.69
CA THR A 236 -3.74 -13.09 4.38
C THR A 236 -4.74 -13.98 5.12
N ASN A 237 -4.49 -15.28 5.20
CA ASN A 237 -5.36 -16.22 5.92
C ASN A 237 -5.28 -16.02 7.44
N SER A 238 -4.09 -15.75 7.97
CA SER A 238 -3.89 -15.44 9.39
C SER A 238 -4.61 -14.16 9.79
N LEU A 239 -4.47 -13.10 9.00
CA LEU A 239 -5.17 -11.82 9.22
C LEU A 239 -6.69 -11.97 9.12
N LYS A 240 -7.20 -12.75 8.15
CA LYS A 240 -8.64 -13.04 8.05
C LYS A 240 -9.15 -13.77 9.30
N LYS A 241 -8.38 -14.74 9.79
CA LYS A 241 -8.72 -15.48 11.01
C LYS A 241 -8.75 -14.55 12.23
N MET A 242 -7.70 -13.78 12.47
CA MET A 242 -7.62 -12.80 13.57
C MET A 242 -8.75 -11.77 13.50
N ARG A 243 -9.08 -11.27 12.31
CA ARG A 243 -10.18 -10.32 12.10
C ARG A 243 -11.55 -10.94 12.40
N SER A 244 -11.75 -12.22 12.02
CA SER A 244 -12.99 -12.93 12.32
C SER A 244 -13.14 -13.21 13.82
N GLU A 245 -12.06 -13.59 14.50
CA GLU A 245 -12.01 -13.82 15.94
C GLU A 245 -12.25 -12.51 16.71
N GLY A 246 -11.53 -11.44 16.40
CA GLY A 246 -11.73 -10.12 17.03
C GLY A 246 -13.12 -9.54 16.78
N LYS A 247 -13.74 -9.80 15.61
CA LYS A 247 -15.13 -9.40 15.35
C LYS A 247 -16.12 -10.22 16.18
N ALA A 248 -15.85 -11.50 16.40
CA ALA A 248 -16.67 -12.36 17.21
C ALA A 248 -16.58 -11.97 18.70
N GLU A 249 -15.37 -11.70 19.19
CA GLU A 249 -15.10 -11.21 20.55
C GLU A 249 -15.75 -9.85 20.79
N GLY A 250 -15.51 -8.85 19.94
CA GLY A 250 -16.13 -7.53 20.08
C GLY A 250 -17.65 -7.54 19.99
N LYS A 251 -18.24 -8.49 19.23
CA LYS A 251 -19.69 -8.69 19.21
C LYS A 251 -20.21 -9.32 20.51
N ALA A 252 -19.44 -10.22 21.11
CA ALA A 252 -19.78 -10.84 22.39
C ALA A 252 -19.67 -9.82 23.53
N GLU A 253 -18.59 -9.04 23.57
CA GLU A 253 -18.37 -7.95 24.54
C GLU A 253 -19.46 -6.88 24.44
N GLY A 254 -19.74 -6.37 23.22
CA GLY A 254 -20.79 -5.38 23.00
C GLY A 254 -22.18 -5.85 23.44
N LYS A 255 -22.49 -7.14 23.22
CA LYS A 255 -23.74 -7.73 23.74
C LYS A 255 -23.77 -7.82 25.27
N ALA A 256 -22.63 -8.14 25.88
CA ALA A 256 -22.54 -8.21 27.36
C ALA A 256 -22.69 -6.81 27.96
N GLU A 257 -22.03 -5.81 27.42
CA GLU A 257 -22.16 -4.39 27.82
C GLU A 257 -23.59 -3.87 27.68
N GLU A 258 -24.26 -4.22 26.57
CA GLU A 258 -25.66 -3.82 26.33
C GLU A 258 -26.59 -4.42 27.35
N LYS A 259 -26.43 -5.72 27.71
CA LYS A 259 -27.19 -6.39 28.77
C LYS A 259 -27.01 -5.71 30.13
N ILE A 260 -25.77 -5.37 30.48
CA ILE A 260 -25.46 -4.63 31.73
C ILE A 260 -26.11 -3.25 31.71
N LYS A 261 -26.03 -2.53 30.58
CA LYS A 261 -26.67 -1.21 30.45
C LYS A 261 -28.20 -1.25 30.59
N ILE A 262 -28.83 -2.29 30.03
CA ILE A 262 -30.27 -2.52 30.15
C ILE A 262 -30.59 -2.83 31.60
N ALA A 263 -29.87 -3.75 32.25
CA ALA A 263 -30.08 -4.12 33.63
C ALA A 263 -29.97 -2.92 34.59
N LYS A 264 -28.97 -2.08 34.44
CA LYS A 264 -28.81 -0.82 35.22
C LYS A 264 -30.01 0.12 35.05
N LYS A 265 -30.51 0.27 33.81
CA LYS A 265 -31.68 1.13 33.53
C LYS A 265 -32.96 0.56 34.17
N MET A 266 -33.12 -0.77 34.21
CA MET A 266 -34.28 -1.43 34.82
C MET A 266 -34.21 -1.35 36.36
N LEU A 267 -33.02 -1.56 36.95
CA LEU A 267 -32.81 -1.33 38.38
C LEU A 267 -33.18 0.11 38.82
N ALA A 268 -32.75 1.11 38.06
CA ALA A 268 -33.08 2.50 38.31
C ALA A 268 -34.59 2.83 38.21
N LYS A 269 -35.37 1.95 37.55
CA LYS A 269 -36.82 2.03 37.43
C LYS A 269 -37.55 1.12 38.41
N ASN A 270 -36.86 0.51 39.38
CA ASN A 270 -37.38 -0.39 40.40
C ASN A 270 -38.03 -1.68 39.85
N HIS A 271 -37.57 -2.22 38.71
CA HIS A 271 -37.99 -3.54 38.25
C HIS A 271 -37.43 -4.64 39.15
N SER A 272 -38.14 -5.77 39.26
CA SER A 272 -37.68 -6.90 40.05
C SER A 272 -36.42 -7.56 39.44
N ILE A 273 -35.59 -8.16 40.31
CA ILE A 273 -34.39 -8.92 39.84
C ILE A 273 -34.81 -10.06 38.91
N SER A 274 -35.96 -10.68 39.13
CA SER A 274 -36.50 -11.72 38.26
C SER A 274 -36.77 -11.19 36.85
N ASP A 275 -37.49 -10.07 36.75
CA ASP A 275 -37.83 -9.46 35.44
C ASP A 275 -36.57 -9.03 34.67
N ILE A 276 -35.57 -8.50 35.40
CA ILE A 276 -34.29 -8.10 34.83
C ILE A 276 -33.52 -9.31 34.32
N SER A 277 -33.51 -10.41 35.11
CA SER A 277 -32.87 -11.67 34.72
C SER A 277 -33.52 -12.27 33.47
N ASP A 278 -34.85 -12.30 33.42
CA ASP A 278 -35.60 -12.85 32.29
C ASP A 278 -35.35 -12.08 30.99
N LEU A 279 -35.20 -10.75 31.07
CA LEU A 279 -35.04 -9.90 29.91
C LEU A 279 -33.58 -9.81 29.41
N THR A 280 -32.61 -9.84 30.33
CA THR A 280 -31.20 -9.65 30.00
C THR A 280 -30.42 -10.95 29.90
N GLY A 281 -30.92 -12.02 30.57
CA GLY A 281 -30.24 -13.31 30.76
C GLY A 281 -29.02 -13.20 31.68
N LEU A 282 -28.95 -12.15 32.53
CA LEU A 282 -27.96 -12.02 33.60
C LEU A 282 -28.47 -12.78 34.84
N SER A 283 -27.57 -13.40 35.56
CA SER A 283 -27.90 -14.04 36.82
C SER A 283 -28.28 -13.03 37.93
N ALA A 284 -29.05 -13.45 38.92
CA ALA A 284 -29.40 -12.58 40.04
C ALA A 284 -28.15 -12.07 40.80
N GLU A 285 -27.08 -12.86 40.84
CA GLU A 285 -25.82 -12.48 41.44
C GLU A 285 -25.07 -11.38 40.62
N GLU A 286 -25.09 -11.47 39.28
CA GLU A 286 -24.54 -10.43 38.41
C GLU A 286 -25.35 -9.14 38.53
N ILE A 287 -26.67 -9.21 38.57
CA ILE A 287 -27.56 -8.05 38.72
C ILE A 287 -27.36 -7.36 40.08
N SER A 288 -27.14 -8.12 41.14
CA SER A 288 -26.93 -7.56 42.48
C SER A 288 -25.60 -6.85 42.67
N LYS A 289 -24.64 -7.03 41.73
CA LYS A 289 -23.32 -6.35 41.71
C LYS A 289 -23.32 -5.09 40.84
N LEU A 290 -24.43 -4.76 40.17
CA LEU A 290 -24.54 -3.59 39.27
C LEU A 290 -24.97 -2.33 40.00
#